data_1322c0a01d087eb3da4f79addc530530
#
_entry.id   1322c0a01d087eb3da4f79addc530530
#
_cell.length_a   1.000
_cell.length_b   1.000
_cell.length_c   1.000
_cell.angle_alpha   90.00
_cell.angle_beta   90.00
_cell.angle_gamma   90.00
#
_symmetry.space_group_name_H-M   'P 1'
#
loop_
_entity.id
_entity.type
_entity.pdbx_description
1 polymer ?
#
loop_
_entity_poly.entity_id
_entity_poly.type
_entity_poly.pdbx_seq_one_letter_code
_entity_poly.pdbx_strand_id
1 'polypeptide(L)'
;VIDVDGYLAVLGVARPAAPTAEALWELHRAQVERVAYENLDIHLGRPTGIDAAESVARITRGRGGYCFHLNGAFAALLTALGYEVTLHRAGVQGEDEDPEGPGGDHLALTVRLDGEPWLVDTGLAGGMHEPLPLREGSYTQGPFTYAMVPSKAVPGGWRFLHDPRGAFTSMVFAPEPVELASFAEEHVRLSTSPESGFVRVCTAQLRRAEGVDVLRGCVLRRIEAGGTTERTIASADDWYDVLSRVFRLDLTDVEAPARTELWHRVRTAHQEWEATSGAGEQPSAERA
;
A
#
# COMPACT_ATOMS: atom_id res chain seq x y z
N VAL A 1 -23.28 -3.98 -4.55
CA VAL A 1 -22.88 -5.40 -4.65
C VAL A 1 -21.56 -5.45 -5.42
N ILE A 2 -20.56 -6.15 -4.89
CA ILE A 2 -19.24 -6.30 -5.53
C ILE A 2 -19.19 -7.57 -6.39
N ASP A 3 -18.27 -7.58 -7.37
CA ASP A 3 -17.93 -8.77 -8.18
C ASP A 3 -16.93 -9.65 -7.43
N VAL A 4 -17.45 -10.53 -6.56
CA VAL A 4 -16.63 -11.45 -5.74
C VAL A 4 -15.86 -12.44 -6.60
N ASP A 5 -16.50 -13.02 -7.63
CA ASP A 5 -15.87 -14.06 -8.46
C ASP A 5 -14.79 -13.45 -9.37
N GLY A 6 -15.03 -12.28 -9.94
CA GLY A 6 -14.01 -11.53 -10.69
C GLY A 6 -12.82 -11.15 -9.80
N TYR A 7 -13.07 -10.74 -8.57
CA TYR A 7 -12.00 -10.41 -7.64
C TYR A 7 -11.16 -11.65 -7.27
N LEU A 8 -11.81 -12.77 -6.91
CA LEU A 8 -11.13 -14.04 -6.62
C LEU A 8 -10.33 -14.55 -7.83
N ALA A 9 -10.83 -14.33 -9.04
CA ALA A 9 -10.11 -14.68 -10.26
C ALA A 9 -8.80 -13.89 -10.41
N VAL A 10 -8.81 -12.58 -10.10
CA VAL A 10 -7.57 -11.76 -10.06
C VAL A 10 -6.60 -12.29 -9.02
N LEU A 11 -7.11 -12.64 -7.84
CA LEU A 11 -6.28 -13.22 -6.77
C LEU A 11 -5.80 -14.65 -7.11
N GLY A 12 -6.45 -15.33 -8.08
CA GLY A 12 -6.16 -16.73 -8.41
C GLY A 12 -6.45 -17.67 -7.25
N VAL A 13 -7.44 -17.33 -6.42
CA VAL A 13 -7.88 -18.09 -5.25
C VAL A 13 -9.27 -18.64 -5.52
N ALA A 14 -9.50 -19.92 -5.20
CA ALA A 14 -10.84 -20.49 -5.25
C ALA A 14 -11.74 -19.87 -4.17
N ARG A 15 -13.04 -19.78 -4.42
CA ARG A 15 -13.98 -19.30 -3.40
C ARG A 15 -13.94 -20.23 -2.18
N PRO A 16 -13.58 -19.74 -0.97
CA PRO A 16 -13.57 -20.56 0.23
C PRO A 16 -14.96 -21.07 0.57
N ALA A 17 -15.05 -22.31 1.06
CA ALA A 17 -16.33 -22.90 1.50
C ALA A 17 -16.78 -22.30 2.85
N ALA A 18 -15.86 -21.77 3.65
CA ALA A 18 -16.11 -21.15 4.94
C ALA A 18 -15.02 -20.11 5.26
N PRO A 19 -15.30 -19.12 6.13
CA PRO A 19 -14.34 -18.11 6.56
C PRO A 19 -13.34 -18.68 7.60
N THR A 20 -12.36 -19.46 7.14
CA THR A 20 -11.33 -20.06 8.00
C THR A 20 -10.07 -19.21 8.04
N ALA A 21 -9.17 -19.48 9.00
CA ALA A 21 -7.87 -18.84 9.10
C ALA A 21 -7.02 -19.11 7.85
N GLU A 22 -6.95 -20.36 7.40
CA GLU A 22 -6.17 -20.75 6.22
C GLU A 22 -6.62 -19.99 4.97
N ALA A 23 -7.94 -19.85 4.77
CA ALA A 23 -8.49 -19.11 3.64
C ALA A 23 -8.18 -17.59 3.76
N LEU A 24 -8.24 -17.02 4.96
CA LEU A 24 -7.86 -15.63 5.18
C LEU A 24 -6.39 -15.38 4.85
N TRP A 25 -5.48 -16.27 5.29
CA TRP A 25 -4.05 -16.17 4.97
C TRP A 25 -3.80 -16.29 3.47
N GLU A 26 -4.46 -17.23 2.79
CA GLU A 26 -4.36 -17.36 1.33
C GLU A 26 -4.84 -16.12 0.59
N LEU A 27 -6.01 -15.58 0.97
CA LEU A 27 -6.56 -14.36 0.39
C LEU A 27 -5.66 -13.15 0.61
N HIS A 28 -5.14 -12.98 1.83
CA HIS A 28 -4.25 -11.86 2.16
C HIS A 28 -2.94 -11.92 1.36
N ARG A 29 -2.26 -13.09 1.33
CA ARG A 29 -1.05 -13.29 0.52
C ARG A 29 -1.31 -13.00 -0.94
N ALA A 30 -2.39 -13.57 -1.48
CA ALA A 30 -2.75 -13.36 -2.89
C ALA A 30 -3.03 -11.88 -3.19
N GLN A 31 -3.69 -11.16 -2.28
CA GLN A 31 -3.96 -9.74 -2.43
C GLN A 31 -2.67 -8.94 -2.53
N VAL A 32 -1.76 -9.07 -1.57
CA VAL A 32 -0.53 -8.26 -1.54
C VAL A 32 0.49 -8.66 -2.61
N GLU A 33 0.42 -9.90 -3.14
CA GLU A 33 1.29 -10.39 -4.21
C GLU A 33 0.78 -10.10 -5.63
N ARG A 34 -0.50 -9.79 -5.78
CA ARG A 34 -1.14 -9.69 -7.10
C ARG A 34 -1.76 -8.35 -7.39
N VAL A 35 -2.10 -7.58 -6.37
CA VAL A 35 -2.71 -6.25 -6.51
C VAL A 35 -1.72 -5.21 -5.99
N ALA A 36 -1.21 -4.39 -6.89
CA ALA A 36 -0.22 -3.38 -6.55
C ALA A 36 -0.82 -2.24 -5.72
N TYR A 37 -0.09 -1.79 -4.71
CA TYR A 37 -0.27 -0.46 -4.15
C TYR A 37 0.23 0.56 -5.18
N GLU A 38 -0.61 1.52 -5.63
CA GLU A 38 -0.23 2.47 -6.67
C GLU A 38 -1.06 3.76 -6.63
N ASN A 39 -0.55 4.82 -7.24
CA ASN A 39 -1.20 6.11 -7.34
C ASN A 39 -1.24 6.68 -8.79
N LEU A 40 -1.18 5.80 -9.80
CA LEU A 40 -1.05 6.21 -11.20
C LEU A 40 -2.21 7.09 -11.68
N ASP A 41 -3.45 6.84 -11.22
CA ASP A 41 -4.60 7.63 -11.66
C ASP A 41 -4.52 9.09 -11.20
N ILE A 42 -3.87 9.39 -10.08
CA ILE A 42 -3.56 10.76 -9.67
C ILE A 42 -2.68 11.42 -10.74
N HIS A 43 -1.63 10.73 -11.17
CA HIS A 43 -0.69 11.24 -12.17
C HIS A 43 -1.25 11.26 -13.60
N LEU A 44 -2.27 10.45 -13.87
CA LEU A 44 -3.04 10.48 -15.12
C LEU A 44 -4.14 11.57 -15.14
N GLY A 45 -4.35 12.27 -14.01
CA GLY A 45 -5.44 13.24 -13.88
C GLY A 45 -6.84 12.59 -13.90
N ARG A 46 -6.95 11.34 -13.50
CA ARG A 46 -8.18 10.55 -13.45
C ARG A 46 -8.69 10.51 -12.01
N PRO A 47 -9.70 11.30 -11.65
CA PRO A 47 -10.24 11.26 -10.28
C PRO A 47 -10.84 9.88 -10.01
N THR A 48 -10.61 9.36 -8.80
CA THR A 48 -11.16 8.10 -8.31
C THR A 48 -11.96 8.36 -7.06
N GLY A 49 -12.98 7.53 -6.77
CA GLY A 49 -13.61 7.47 -5.47
C GLY A 49 -12.98 6.38 -4.60
N ILE A 50 -13.46 6.28 -3.35
CA ILE A 50 -13.07 5.22 -2.41
C ILE A 50 -14.21 4.22 -2.17
N ASP A 51 -15.30 4.29 -2.93
CA ASP A 51 -16.37 3.29 -2.83
C ASP A 51 -15.81 1.88 -3.05
N ALA A 52 -16.24 0.94 -2.21
CA ALA A 52 -15.70 -0.41 -2.24
C ALA A 52 -16.01 -1.15 -3.55
N ALA A 53 -17.21 -0.95 -4.14
CA ALA A 53 -17.54 -1.59 -5.43
C ALA A 53 -16.76 -0.97 -6.59
N GLU A 54 -16.52 0.33 -6.56
CA GLU A 54 -15.65 1.02 -7.52
C GLU A 54 -14.21 0.51 -7.40
N SER A 55 -13.70 0.35 -6.19
CA SER A 55 -12.35 -0.17 -5.92
C SER A 55 -12.20 -1.63 -6.38
N VAL A 56 -13.22 -2.48 -6.14
CA VAL A 56 -13.24 -3.85 -6.68
C VAL A 56 -13.25 -3.84 -8.21
N ALA A 57 -14.06 -2.97 -8.83
CA ALA A 57 -14.10 -2.86 -10.29
C ALA A 57 -12.75 -2.39 -10.88
N ARG A 58 -11.95 -1.59 -10.15
CA ARG A 58 -10.56 -1.24 -10.53
C ARG A 58 -9.65 -2.46 -10.49
N ILE A 59 -9.69 -3.22 -9.39
CA ILE A 59 -8.88 -4.43 -9.21
C ILE A 59 -9.19 -5.46 -10.29
N THR A 60 -10.45 -5.68 -10.61
CA THR A 60 -10.87 -6.65 -11.64
C THR A 60 -10.44 -6.24 -13.06
N ARG A 61 -10.10 -4.97 -13.27
CA ARG A 61 -9.51 -4.47 -14.53
C ARG A 61 -7.97 -4.43 -14.51
N GLY A 62 -7.32 -5.08 -13.53
CA GLY A 62 -5.86 -5.12 -13.42
C GLY A 62 -5.24 -3.81 -12.93
N ARG A 63 -5.97 -3.00 -12.16
CA ARG A 63 -5.47 -1.79 -11.49
C ARG A 63 -5.41 -2.01 -9.99
N GLY A 64 -4.61 -1.22 -9.33
CA GLY A 64 -4.53 -1.21 -7.88
C GLY A 64 -5.17 0.03 -7.26
N GLY A 65 -4.46 0.64 -6.35
CA GLY A 65 -4.81 1.85 -5.62
C GLY A 65 -3.98 1.96 -4.35
N TYR A 66 -4.28 2.91 -3.51
CA TYR A 66 -3.65 3.04 -2.20
C TYR A 66 -4.59 2.57 -1.07
N CYS A 67 -4.22 2.80 0.18
CA CYS A 67 -4.83 2.18 1.36
C CYS A 67 -6.37 2.16 1.35
N PHE A 68 -7.04 3.27 1.02
CA PHE A 68 -8.50 3.34 1.02
C PHE A 68 -9.15 2.44 -0.05
N HIS A 69 -8.52 2.34 -1.23
CA HIS A 69 -9.00 1.45 -2.30
C HIS A 69 -8.76 -0.02 -1.95
N LEU A 70 -7.52 -0.35 -1.56
CA LEU A 70 -7.11 -1.73 -1.33
C LEU A 70 -7.81 -2.33 -0.11
N ASN A 71 -7.78 -1.64 1.03
CA ASN A 71 -8.44 -2.10 2.24
C ASN A 71 -9.96 -2.01 2.14
N GLY A 72 -10.52 -0.99 1.48
CA GLY A 72 -11.95 -0.90 1.22
C GLY A 72 -12.48 -2.05 0.38
N ALA A 73 -11.80 -2.38 -0.72
CA ALA A 73 -12.14 -3.51 -1.57
C ALA A 73 -11.97 -4.86 -0.85
N PHE A 74 -10.86 -5.02 -0.12
CA PHE A 74 -10.57 -6.26 0.60
C PHE A 74 -11.55 -6.51 1.75
N ALA A 75 -11.92 -5.46 2.50
CA ALA A 75 -12.98 -5.53 3.51
C ALA A 75 -14.32 -5.99 2.91
N ALA A 76 -14.70 -5.44 1.76
CA ALA A 76 -15.93 -5.84 1.07
C ALA A 76 -15.88 -7.30 0.59
N LEU A 77 -14.72 -7.77 0.06
CA LEU A 77 -14.50 -9.16 -0.32
C LEU A 77 -14.64 -10.08 0.91
N LEU A 78 -13.91 -9.80 1.98
CA LEU A 78 -13.94 -10.60 3.20
C LEU A 78 -15.34 -10.67 3.81
N THR A 79 -16.03 -9.54 3.87
CA THR A 79 -17.44 -9.49 4.35
C THR A 79 -18.36 -10.35 3.48
N ALA A 80 -18.22 -10.30 2.16
CA ALA A 80 -19.00 -11.12 1.23
C ALA A 80 -18.68 -12.62 1.35
N LEU A 81 -17.49 -12.98 1.83
CA LEU A 81 -17.08 -14.35 2.13
C LEU A 81 -17.43 -14.79 3.57
N GLY A 82 -18.07 -13.94 4.36
CA GLY A 82 -18.60 -14.27 5.68
C GLY A 82 -17.67 -13.99 6.85
N TYR A 83 -16.56 -13.26 6.64
CA TYR A 83 -15.70 -12.82 7.75
C TYR A 83 -16.31 -11.63 8.51
N GLU A 84 -16.06 -11.57 9.81
CA GLU A 84 -16.36 -10.41 10.66
C GLU A 84 -15.23 -9.39 10.56
N VAL A 85 -15.43 -8.34 9.75
CA VAL A 85 -14.43 -7.31 9.43
C VAL A 85 -14.78 -6.02 10.15
N THR A 86 -13.78 -5.37 10.74
CA THR A 86 -13.90 -4.03 11.32
C THR A 86 -12.89 -3.09 10.65
N LEU A 87 -13.38 -1.91 10.27
CA LEU A 87 -12.58 -0.82 9.71
C LEU A 87 -12.18 0.12 10.85
N HIS A 88 -10.91 0.57 10.85
CA HIS A 88 -10.36 1.44 11.87
C HIS A 88 -9.70 2.67 11.27
N ARG A 89 -9.85 3.80 11.95
CA ARG A 89 -9.09 5.00 11.64
C ARG A 89 -7.64 4.81 12.05
N ALA A 90 -6.72 5.03 11.12
CA ALA A 90 -5.30 4.84 11.33
C ALA A 90 -4.48 6.02 10.81
N GLY A 91 -3.22 6.10 11.23
CA GLY A 91 -2.24 7.05 10.73
C GLY A 91 -0.88 6.38 10.59
N VAL A 92 -0.21 6.65 9.46
CA VAL A 92 1.14 6.14 9.13
C VAL A 92 2.17 7.20 9.46
N GLN A 93 3.24 6.84 10.18
CA GLN A 93 4.31 7.73 10.61
C GLN A 93 5.61 7.44 9.86
N GLY A 94 6.28 8.51 9.42
CA GLY A 94 7.65 8.49 8.92
C GLY A 94 8.71 8.40 10.02
N GLU A 95 9.99 8.46 9.63
CA GLU A 95 11.12 8.33 10.58
C GLU A 95 11.19 9.46 11.60
N ASP A 96 10.80 10.68 11.21
CA ASP A 96 10.93 11.90 12.01
C ASP A 96 9.64 12.28 12.75
N GLU A 97 8.59 11.46 12.66
CA GLU A 97 7.28 11.78 13.22
C GLU A 97 7.05 11.04 14.54
N ASP A 98 6.80 11.78 15.60
CA ASP A 98 6.25 11.23 16.83
C ASP A 98 4.81 10.75 16.61
N PRO A 99 4.41 9.58 17.12
CA PRO A 99 3.07 9.05 16.93
C PRO A 99 2.05 9.89 17.71
N GLU A 100 1.43 10.85 17.04
CA GLU A 100 0.39 11.73 17.62
C GLU A 100 -1.00 11.07 17.71
N GLY A 101 -1.17 9.86 17.13
CA GLY A 101 -2.43 9.14 17.08
C GLY A 101 -2.85 8.77 15.66
N PRO A 102 -4.11 8.33 15.49
CA PRO A 102 -4.61 7.87 14.20
C PRO A 102 -5.02 9.07 13.33
N GLY A 103 -4.06 9.69 12.63
CA GLY A 103 -4.25 10.89 11.81
C GLY A 103 -5.42 10.81 10.81
N GLY A 104 -5.72 9.62 10.30
CA GLY A 104 -6.80 9.35 9.35
C GLY A 104 -6.33 9.27 7.90
N ASP A 105 -5.04 9.35 7.65
CA ASP A 105 -4.42 9.16 6.35
C ASP A 105 -4.31 7.69 5.94
N HIS A 106 -4.73 6.78 6.83
CA HIS A 106 -4.77 5.34 6.58
C HIS A 106 -6.06 4.70 7.11
N LEU A 107 -6.50 3.65 6.42
CA LEU A 107 -7.58 2.76 6.80
C LEU A 107 -6.96 1.41 7.18
N ALA A 108 -7.05 1.01 8.45
CA ALA A 108 -6.66 -0.32 8.88
C ALA A 108 -7.86 -1.26 9.01
N LEU A 109 -7.64 -2.56 8.87
CA LEU A 109 -8.68 -3.59 9.02
C LEU A 109 -8.33 -4.57 10.13
N THR A 110 -9.33 -4.99 10.90
CA THR A 110 -9.23 -6.20 11.72
C THR A 110 -10.29 -7.21 11.33
N VAL A 111 -9.95 -8.49 11.49
CA VAL A 111 -10.86 -9.62 11.30
C VAL A 111 -10.90 -10.43 12.59
N ARG A 112 -12.11 -10.80 13.03
CA ARG A 112 -12.31 -11.70 14.17
C ARG A 112 -12.39 -13.14 13.68
N LEU A 113 -11.49 -13.99 14.19
CA LEU A 113 -11.49 -15.44 13.93
C LEU A 113 -11.39 -16.20 15.25
N ASP A 114 -12.28 -17.15 15.46
CA ASP A 114 -12.33 -17.97 16.69
C ASP A 114 -12.30 -17.13 17.99
N GLY A 115 -12.90 -15.95 17.94
CA GLY A 115 -12.94 -14.99 19.05
C GLY A 115 -11.72 -14.06 19.16
N GLU A 116 -10.65 -14.34 18.42
CA GLU A 116 -9.40 -13.56 18.44
C GLU A 116 -9.35 -12.53 17.31
N PRO A 117 -8.92 -11.29 17.56
CA PRO A 117 -8.76 -10.26 16.54
C PRO A 117 -7.40 -10.39 15.84
N TRP A 118 -7.42 -10.15 14.52
CA TRP A 118 -6.25 -10.16 13.65
C TRP A 118 -6.17 -8.86 12.88
N LEU A 119 -5.00 -8.23 12.82
CA LEU A 119 -4.73 -7.15 11.89
C LEU A 119 -4.60 -7.73 10.47
N VAL A 120 -5.41 -7.19 9.57
CA VAL A 120 -5.49 -7.63 8.18
C VAL A 120 -5.40 -6.39 7.30
N ASP A 121 -4.20 -6.03 6.88
CA ASP A 121 -3.96 -4.77 6.19
C ASP A 121 -3.17 -4.98 4.89
N THR A 122 -3.86 -4.82 3.78
CA THR A 122 -3.30 -4.92 2.41
C THR A 122 -2.97 -3.55 1.81
N GLY A 123 -3.29 -2.49 2.52
CA GLY A 123 -3.08 -1.10 2.11
C GLY A 123 -1.80 -0.47 2.66
N LEU A 124 -1.02 -1.19 3.48
CA LEU A 124 0.31 -0.78 3.91
C LEU A 124 1.33 -1.14 2.83
N ALA A 125 1.79 -0.15 2.10
CA ALA A 125 2.76 -0.32 1.02
C ALA A 125 4.04 -1.01 1.52
N GLY A 126 4.32 -2.23 1.03
CA GLY A 126 5.43 -3.06 1.52
C GLY A 126 5.28 -3.61 2.94
N GLY A 127 4.08 -3.56 3.50
CA GLY A 127 3.77 -4.05 4.85
C GLY A 127 3.73 -5.57 4.99
N MET A 128 2.86 -6.04 5.87
CA MET A 128 2.75 -7.47 6.20
C MET A 128 2.36 -8.33 4.99
N HIS A 129 2.93 -9.53 4.92
CA HIS A 129 2.60 -10.53 3.90
C HIS A 129 1.42 -11.42 4.33
N GLU A 130 1.25 -11.59 5.63
CA GLU A 130 0.19 -12.39 6.25
C GLU A 130 -0.45 -11.60 7.39
N PRO A 131 -1.72 -11.88 7.74
CA PRO A 131 -2.35 -11.31 8.92
C PRO A 131 -1.51 -11.46 10.18
N LEU A 132 -1.56 -10.47 11.07
CA LEU A 132 -0.88 -10.50 12.37
C LEU A 132 -1.91 -10.58 13.50
N PRO A 133 -1.67 -11.42 14.53
CA PRO A 133 -2.55 -11.42 15.69
C PRO A 133 -2.50 -10.05 16.38
N LEU A 134 -3.65 -9.54 16.79
CA LEU A 134 -3.74 -8.30 17.56
C LEU A 134 -3.30 -8.54 19.02
N ARG A 135 -2.04 -8.89 19.17
CA ARG A 135 -1.40 -9.22 20.44
C ARG A 135 0.02 -8.68 20.44
N GLU A 136 0.47 -8.18 21.59
CA GLU A 136 1.84 -7.69 21.76
C GLU A 136 2.85 -8.78 21.42
N GLY A 137 3.82 -8.44 20.55
CA GLY A 137 4.85 -9.37 20.11
C GLY A 137 5.60 -8.90 18.88
N SER A 138 6.61 -9.70 18.52
CA SER A 138 7.42 -9.55 17.29
C SER A 138 7.13 -10.71 16.34
N TYR A 139 6.98 -10.39 15.05
CA TYR A 139 6.49 -11.31 14.02
C TYR A 139 7.37 -11.22 12.78
N THR A 140 8.02 -12.32 12.42
CA THR A 140 8.87 -12.38 11.23
C THR A 140 8.12 -13.00 10.06
N GLN A 141 8.12 -12.31 8.92
CA GLN A 141 7.48 -12.76 7.67
C GLN A 141 8.45 -12.56 6.50
N GLY A 142 9.05 -13.65 6.04
CA GLY A 142 10.12 -13.60 5.06
C GLY A 142 11.32 -12.81 5.60
N PRO A 143 11.83 -11.81 4.87
CA PRO A 143 12.98 -11.02 5.32
C PRO A 143 12.66 -9.95 6.37
N PHE A 144 11.39 -9.67 6.65
CA PHE A 144 10.98 -8.55 7.50
C PHE A 144 10.55 -9.00 8.89
N THR A 145 10.81 -8.14 9.88
CA THR A 145 10.33 -8.31 11.24
C THR A 145 9.47 -7.12 11.64
N TYR A 146 8.24 -7.41 12.03
CA TYR A 146 7.24 -6.45 12.50
C TYR A 146 7.02 -6.60 13.99
N ALA A 147 6.47 -5.58 14.64
CA ALA A 147 5.98 -5.73 16.00
C ALA A 147 4.58 -5.11 16.16
N MET A 148 3.80 -5.71 17.05
CA MET A 148 2.54 -5.15 17.52
C MET A 148 2.70 -4.76 18.99
N VAL A 149 2.36 -3.53 19.33
CA VAL A 149 2.38 -3.05 20.72
C VAL A 149 1.12 -2.22 21.00
N PRO A 150 0.65 -2.16 22.26
CA PRO A 150 -0.40 -1.21 22.62
C PRO A 150 0.02 0.23 22.31
N SER A 151 -0.88 1.02 21.74
CA SER A 151 -0.60 2.43 21.49
C SER A 151 -0.50 3.22 22.80
N LYS A 152 0.48 4.11 22.89
CA LYS A 152 0.59 5.07 23.98
C LYS A 152 -0.21 6.35 23.72
N ALA A 153 -0.44 6.66 22.43
CA ALA A 153 -1.16 7.86 22.00
C ALA A 153 -2.68 7.66 21.97
N VAL A 154 -3.15 6.41 21.81
CA VAL A 154 -4.57 6.08 21.63
C VAL A 154 -4.99 5.03 22.69
N PRO A 155 -5.82 5.38 23.67
CA PRO A 155 -6.32 4.41 24.65
C PRO A 155 -7.02 3.23 23.97
N GLY A 156 -6.61 2.01 24.28
CA GLY A 156 -7.16 0.79 23.65
C GLY A 156 -6.75 0.55 22.22
N GLY A 157 -6.00 1.47 21.62
CA GLY A 157 -5.47 1.34 20.26
C GLY A 157 -4.18 0.52 20.20
N TRP A 158 -3.76 0.26 18.98
CA TRP A 158 -2.56 -0.51 18.67
C TRP A 158 -1.58 0.27 17.81
N ARG A 159 -0.32 -0.07 17.94
CA ARG A 159 0.76 0.40 17.08
C ARG A 159 1.45 -0.78 16.41
N PHE A 160 1.40 -0.79 15.08
CA PHE A 160 2.20 -1.65 14.23
C PHE A 160 3.55 -0.98 14.00
N LEU A 161 4.65 -1.68 14.27
CA LEU A 161 6.01 -1.23 13.99
C LEU A 161 6.52 -1.97 12.76
N HIS A 162 6.96 -1.21 11.77
CA HIS A 162 7.50 -1.76 10.53
C HIS A 162 8.97 -2.16 10.69
N ASP A 163 9.44 -3.07 9.83
CA ASP A 163 10.88 -3.35 9.67
C ASP A 163 11.62 -2.06 9.26
N PRO A 164 12.81 -1.77 9.81
CA PRO A 164 13.57 -0.55 9.49
C PRO A 164 13.91 -0.35 8.01
N ARG A 165 13.84 -1.39 7.18
CA ARG A 165 14.02 -1.29 5.72
C ARG A 165 12.76 -0.86 4.97
N GLY A 166 11.65 -0.73 5.66
CA GLY A 166 10.36 -0.31 5.10
C GLY A 166 10.29 1.17 4.74
N ALA A 167 9.21 1.55 4.09
CA ALA A 167 8.99 2.92 3.63
C ALA A 167 8.43 3.85 4.73
N PHE A 168 8.06 3.33 5.88
CA PHE A 168 7.53 4.05 7.03
C PHE A 168 7.94 3.34 8.33
N THR A 169 7.87 4.03 9.45
CA THR A 169 8.31 3.50 10.75
C THR A 169 7.21 2.75 11.48
N SER A 170 6.00 3.30 11.50
CA SER A 170 4.88 2.69 12.23
C SER A 170 3.52 3.12 11.70
N MET A 171 2.49 2.42 12.13
CA MET A 171 1.10 2.79 11.93
C MET A 171 0.36 2.65 13.27
N VAL A 172 -0.37 3.70 13.67
CA VAL A 172 -1.22 3.70 14.87
C VAL A 172 -2.68 3.65 14.42
N PHE A 173 -3.50 2.83 15.06
CA PHE A 173 -4.94 2.80 14.79
C PHE A 173 -5.78 2.75 16.06
N ALA A 174 -6.96 3.37 15.97
CA ALA A 174 -7.95 3.43 17.03
C ALA A 174 -8.78 2.14 17.10
N PRO A 175 -9.26 1.74 18.28
CA PRO A 175 -10.09 0.54 18.42
C PRO A 175 -11.52 0.73 17.90
N GLU A 176 -12.02 1.98 17.83
CA GLU A 176 -13.38 2.28 17.43
C GLU A 176 -13.60 1.95 15.94
N PRO A 177 -14.74 1.30 15.61
CA PRO A 177 -15.10 1.05 14.23
C PRO A 177 -15.47 2.35 13.50
N VAL A 178 -15.10 2.42 12.21
CA VAL A 178 -15.46 3.54 11.34
C VAL A 178 -16.07 3.05 10.03
N GLU A 179 -16.74 3.95 9.32
CA GLU A 179 -17.25 3.69 7.97
C GLU A 179 -16.24 4.16 6.92
N LEU A 180 -16.13 3.45 5.80
CA LEU A 180 -15.24 3.81 4.70
C LEU A 180 -15.47 5.26 4.20
N ALA A 181 -16.72 5.70 4.16
CA ALA A 181 -17.08 7.05 3.75
C ALA A 181 -16.46 8.17 4.62
N SER A 182 -16.08 7.86 5.86
CA SER A 182 -15.44 8.86 6.75
C SER A 182 -14.04 9.28 6.30
N PHE A 183 -13.46 8.58 5.33
CA PHE A 183 -12.17 8.91 4.72
C PHE A 183 -12.27 9.75 3.44
N ALA A 184 -13.48 10.12 3.00
CA ALA A 184 -13.67 10.81 1.72
C ALA A 184 -12.94 12.16 1.63
N GLU A 185 -12.94 12.96 2.71
CA GLU A 185 -12.24 14.24 2.76
C GLU A 185 -10.73 14.04 2.70
N GLU A 186 -10.21 13.08 3.46
CA GLU A 186 -8.79 12.78 3.47
C GLU A 186 -8.33 12.19 2.13
N HIS A 187 -9.15 11.35 1.50
CA HIS A 187 -8.91 10.88 0.13
C HIS A 187 -8.75 12.06 -0.86
N VAL A 188 -9.64 13.05 -0.80
CA VAL A 188 -9.53 14.24 -1.65
C VAL A 188 -8.22 14.96 -1.37
N ARG A 189 -7.88 15.19 -0.11
CA ARG A 189 -6.61 15.83 0.29
C ARG A 189 -5.40 15.08 -0.25
N LEU A 190 -5.33 13.76 -0.05
CA LEU A 190 -4.22 12.91 -0.50
C LEU A 190 -4.08 12.88 -2.02
N SER A 191 -5.21 12.90 -2.75
CA SER A 191 -5.22 12.78 -4.21
C SER A 191 -5.06 14.10 -4.97
N THR A 192 -5.23 15.26 -4.30
CA THR A 192 -5.26 16.56 -4.97
C THR A 192 -4.33 17.62 -4.40
N SER A 193 -3.94 17.51 -3.11
CA SER A 193 -3.06 18.52 -2.49
C SER A 193 -1.65 18.45 -3.08
N PRO A 194 -1.07 19.59 -3.49
CA PRO A 194 0.32 19.65 -3.97
C PRO A 194 1.35 19.29 -2.88
N GLU A 195 0.95 19.29 -1.61
CA GLU A 195 1.79 18.88 -0.49
C GLU A 195 1.76 17.35 -0.28
N SER A 196 0.78 16.68 -0.86
CA SER A 196 0.67 15.22 -0.76
C SER A 196 1.82 14.52 -1.47
N GLY A 197 2.43 13.55 -0.79
CA GLY A 197 3.39 12.65 -1.39
C GLY A 197 2.84 11.89 -2.60
N PHE A 198 1.52 11.61 -2.62
CA PHE A 198 0.87 10.93 -3.74
C PHE A 198 0.74 11.79 -4.99
N VAL A 199 0.64 13.11 -4.83
CA VAL A 199 0.61 14.06 -5.96
C VAL A 199 2.02 14.35 -6.45
N ARG A 200 2.99 14.38 -5.54
CA ARG A 200 4.38 14.72 -5.88
C ARG A 200 5.16 13.59 -6.54
N VAL A 201 4.87 12.33 -6.16
CA VAL A 201 5.66 11.18 -6.62
C VAL A 201 4.76 10.04 -7.08
N CYS A 202 4.92 9.65 -8.35
CA CYS A 202 4.30 8.43 -8.88
C CYS A 202 4.98 7.20 -8.27
N THR A 203 4.19 6.29 -7.70
CA THR A 203 4.71 5.08 -7.05
C THR A 203 3.86 3.85 -7.38
N ALA A 204 4.54 2.70 -7.41
CA ALA A 204 3.91 1.38 -7.37
C ALA A 204 4.71 0.47 -6.45
N GLN A 205 4.04 -0.35 -5.66
CA GLN A 205 4.68 -1.30 -4.73
C GLN A 205 3.96 -2.64 -4.77
N LEU A 206 4.70 -3.72 -4.62
CA LEU A 206 4.16 -5.07 -4.57
C LEU A 206 4.93 -5.90 -3.54
N ARG A 207 4.21 -6.45 -2.57
CA ARG A 207 4.76 -7.32 -1.53
C ARG A 207 4.80 -8.76 -2.04
N ARG A 208 5.91 -9.43 -1.83
CA ARG A 208 6.10 -10.86 -2.11
C ARG A 208 6.56 -11.58 -0.85
N ALA A 209 6.47 -12.90 -0.82
CA ALA A 209 7.00 -13.69 0.31
C ALA A 209 8.46 -13.35 0.61
N GLU A 210 9.30 -13.21 -0.44
CA GLU A 210 10.73 -13.02 -0.35
C GLU A 210 11.17 -11.54 -0.19
N GLY A 211 10.26 -10.58 -0.41
CA GLY A 211 10.64 -9.16 -0.39
C GLY A 211 9.56 -8.20 -0.85
N VAL A 212 9.99 -7.01 -1.19
CA VAL A 212 9.14 -5.93 -1.73
C VAL A 212 9.78 -5.35 -2.98
N ASP A 213 9.00 -5.21 -4.04
CA ASP A 213 9.33 -4.39 -5.20
C ASP A 213 8.71 -3.00 -5.01
N VAL A 214 9.50 -1.95 -5.20
CA VAL A 214 9.09 -0.54 -5.06
C VAL A 214 9.54 0.24 -6.29
N LEU A 215 8.61 0.81 -7.02
CA LEU A 215 8.87 1.83 -8.04
C LEU A 215 8.50 3.20 -7.44
N ARG A 216 9.46 4.12 -7.40
CA ARG A 216 9.25 5.50 -6.97
C ARG A 216 9.83 6.44 -8.02
N GLY A 217 8.98 7.13 -8.75
CA GLY A 217 9.39 7.90 -9.92
C GLY A 217 10.07 7.01 -10.95
N CYS A 218 11.34 7.25 -11.24
CA CYS A 218 12.16 6.44 -12.15
C CYS A 218 13.03 5.38 -11.44
N VAL A 219 12.95 5.24 -10.11
CA VAL A 219 13.80 4.31 -9.36
C VAL A 219 13.02 3.05 -9.02
N LEU A 220 13.50 1.91 -9.53
CA LEU A 220 13.04 0.59 -9.12
C LEU A 220 13.97 0.04 -8.04
N ARG A 221 13.42 -0.24 -6.88
CA ARG A 221 14.09 -0.85 -5.74
C ARG A 221 13.48 -2.21 -5.44
N ARG A 222 14.33 -3.18 -5.10
CA ARG A 222 13.93 -4.48 -4.56
C ARG A 222 14.59 -4.70 -3.22
N ILE A 223 13.81 -5.01 -2.19
CA ILE A 223 14.25 -5.25 -0.82
C ILE A 223 14.00 -6.72 -0.50
N GLU A 224 15.07 -7.48 -0.25
CA GLU A 224 15.03 -8.92 0.02
C GLU A 224 15.93 -9.28 1.22
N ALA A 225 15.98 -10.55 1.61
CA ALA A 225 16.85 -11.02 2.69
C ALA A 225 18.35 -10.75 2.42
N GLY A 226 18.76 -10.82 1.16
CA GLY A 226 20.14 -10.56 0.72
C GLY A 226 20.53 -9.09 0.66
N GLY A 227 19.61 -8.18 0.93
CA GLY A 227 19.84 -6.72 0.87
C GLY A 227 18.90 -6.00 -0.07
N THR A 228 19.27 -4.78 -0.42
CA THR A 228 18.50 -3.93 -1.34
C THR A 228 19.26 -3.76 -2.65
N THR A 229 18.57 -3.96 -3.76
CA THR A 229 19.06 -3.61 -5.10
C THR A 229 18.24 -2.45 -5.64
N GLU A 230 18.90 -1.57 -6.41
CA GLU A 230 18.26 -0.38 -6.96
C GLU A 230 18.76 -0.13 -8.39
N ARG A 231 17.85 0.30 -9.28
CA ARG A 231 18.21 0.77 -10.61
C ARG A 231 17.32 1.93 -11.04
N THR A 232 17.92 2.90 -11.73
CA THR A 232 17.18 3.98 -12.40
C THR A 232 16.69 3.52 -13.77
N ILE A 233 15.44 3.79 -14.08
CA ILE A 233 14.80 3.49 -15.36
C ILE A 233 14.93 4.71 -16.26
N ALA A 234 15.57 4.52 -17.42
CA ALA A 234 15.95 5.61 -18.32
C ALA A 234 14.97 5.84 -19.50
N SER A 235 14.09 4.88 -19.80
CA SER A 235 13.19 4.96 -20.95
C SER A 235 11.73 4.70 -20.56
N ALA A 236 10.82 5.25 -21.37
CA ALA A 236 9.39 5.01 -21.22
C ALA A 236 9.05 3.52 -21.37
N ASP A 237 9.59 2.85 -22.37
CA ASP A 237 9.29 1.45 -22.65
C ASP A 237 9.66 0.56 -21.47
N ASP A 238 10.87 0.73 -20.87
CA ASP A 238 11.29 -0.02 -19.68
C ASP A 238 10.41 0.33 -18.47
N TRP A 239 10.00 1.59 -18.33
CA TRP A 239 9.15 2.01 -17.23
C TRP A 239 7.75 1.37 -17.29
N TYR A 240 7.14 1.36 -18.47
CA TYR A 240 5.85 0.68 -18.69
C TYR A 240 5.96 -0.84 -18.61
N ASP A 241 7.07 -1.42 -19.08
CA ASP A 241 7.36 -2.85 -18.92
C ASP A 241 7.45 -3.23 -17.44
N VAL A 242 8.10 -2.41 -16.62
CA VAL A 242 8.16 -2.61 -15.16
C VAL A 242 6.78 -2.53 -14.52
N LEU A 243 5.96 -1.54 -14.86
CA LEU A 243 4.59 -1.44 -14.34
C LEU A 243 3.77 -2.68 -14.68
N SER A 244 3.89 -3.18 -15.90
CA SER A 244 3.14 -4.36 -16.35
C SER A 244 3.69 -5.66 -15.77
N ARG A 245 5.01 -5.92 -15.86
CA ARG A 245 5.59 -7.24 -15.54
C ARG A 245 5.90 -7.40 -14.06
N VAL A 246 6.35 -6.35 -13.37
CA VAL A 246 6.67 -6.41 -11.94
C VAL A 246 5.44 -6.16 -11.10
N PHE A 247 4.70 -5.08 -11.42
CA PHE A 247 3.54 -4.64 -10.63
C PHE A 247 2.20 -5.15 -11.14
N ARG A 248 2.18 -5.91 -12.25
CA ARG A 248 0.97 -6.54 -12.83
C ARG A 248 -0.14 -5.55 -13.21
N LEU A 249 0.23 -4.30 -13.50
CA LEU A 249 -0.73 -3.27 -13.84
C LEU A 249 -1.14 -3.36 -15.32
N ASP A 250 -2.45 -3.46 -15.55
CA ASP A 250 -3.00 -3.32 -16.90
C ASP A 250 -3.21 -1.83 -17.22
N LEU A 251 -2.50 -1.34 -18.23
CA LEU A 251 -2.54 0.03 -18.70
C LEU A 251 -3.01 0.12 -20.15
N THR A 252 -3.72 -0.90 -20.63
CA THR A 252 -4.26 -0.93 -22.02
C THR A 252 -5.30 0.15 -22.26
N ASP A 253 -5.95 0.65 -21.22
CA ASP A 253 -6.88 1.79 -21.24
C ASP A 253 -6.20 3.16 -21.29
N VAL A 254 -4.87 3.22 -21.17
CA VAL A 254 -4.09 4.46 -21.23
C VAL A 254 -3.56 4.65 -22.65
N GLU A 255 -4.13 5.61 -23.36
CA GLU A 255 -3.76 5.92 -24.75
C GLU A 255 -2.31 6.45 -24.86
N ALA A 256 -1.70 6.29 -26.04
CA ALA A 256 -0.31 6.65 -26.28
C ALA A 256 0.04 8.12 -25.92
N PRO A 257 -0.79 9.14 -26.20
CA PRO A 257 -0.49 10.51 -25.76
C PRO A 257 -0.42 10.65 -24.24
N ALA A 258 -1.37 10.04 -23.51
CA ALA A 258 -1.39 10.07 -22.05
C ALA A 258 -0.20 9.31 -21.44
N ARG A 259 0.23 8.20 -22.06
CA ARG A 259 1.47 7.48 -21.68
C ARG A 259 2.70 8.36 -21.85
N THR A 260 2.81 9.06 -22.98
CA THR A 260 3.93 9.97 -23.23
C THR A 260 3.98 11.09 -22.19
N GLU A 261 2.83 11.69 -21.91
CA GLU A 261 2.74 12.78 -20.92
C GLU A 261 3.06 12.31 -19.51
N LEU A 262 2.53 11.14 -19.10
CA LEU A 262 2.82 10.56 -17.78
C LEU A 262 4.32 10.30 -17.61
N TRP A 263 4.96 9.67 -18.60
CA TRP A 263 6.41 9.44 -18.58
C TRP A 263 7.19 10.74 -18.49
N HIS A 264 6.83 11.76 -19.26
CA HIS A 264 7.47 13.09 -19.22
C HIS A 264 7.40 13.68 -17.80
N ARG A 265 6.22 13.64 -17.18
CA ARG A 265 6.00 14.17 -15.83
C ARG A 265 6.84 13.43 -14.79
N VAL A 266 6.82 12.10 -14.82
CA VAL A 266 7.59 11.26 -13.90
C VAL A 266 9.09 11.50 -14.06
N ARG A 267 9.58 11.60 -15.30
CA ARG A 267 11.00 11.85 -15.58
C ARG A 267 11.43 13.25 -15.15
N THR A 268 10.63 14.26 -15.40
CA THR A 268 10.93 15.64 -14.98
C THR A 268 11.01 15.73 -13.44
N ALA A 269 10.04 15.18 -12.73
CA ALA A 269 10.07 15.15 -11.27
C ALA A 269 11.30 14.40 -10.71
N HIS A 270 11.71 13.33 -11.38
CA HIS A 270 12.94 12.60 -11.00
C HIS A 270 14.20 13.44 -11.21
N GLN A 271 14.32 14.14 -12.34
CA GLN A 271 15.47 15.03 -12.63
C GLN A 271 15.56 16.18 -11.64
N GLU A 272 14.42 16.76 -11.25
CA GLU A 272 14.36 17.81 -10.22
C GLU A 272 14.81 17.28 -8.85
N TRP A 273 14.40 16.06 -8.51
CA TRP A 273 14.84 15.40 -7.28
C TRP A 273 16.34 15.11 -7.30
N GLU A 274 16.92 14.58 -8.39
CA GLU A 274 18.37 14.36 -8.54
C GLU A 274 19.17 15.67 -8.40
N ALA A 275 18.69 16.75 -9.02
CA ALA A 275 19.33 18.07 -8.95
C ALA A 275 19.36 18.63 -7.53
N THR A 276 18.31 18.39 -6.74
CA THR A 276 18.23 18.88 -5.33
C THR A 276 19.00 17.97 -4.37
N SER A 277 18.98 16.66 -4.59
CA SER A 277 19.69 15.69 -3.75
C SER A 277 21.22 15.71 -3.99
N GLY A 278 21.65 15.91 -5.24
CA GLY A 278 23.08 16.07 -5.59
C GLY A 278 23.71 17.40 -5.11
N ALA A 279 22.89 18.40 -4.80
CA ALA A 279 23.38 19.66 -4.24
C ALA A 279 23.66 19.60 -2.71
N GLY A 280 23.19 18.52 -2.05
CA GLY A 280 23.39 18.30 -0.61
C GLY A 280 24.66 17.52 -0.23
N GLU A 281 25.30 16.83 -1.17
CA GLU A 281 26.58 16.12 -0.98
C GLU A 281 27.76 16.90 -1.55
N GLN A 282 28.10 18.04 -0.96
CA GLN A 282 29.49 18.50 -0.99
C GLN A 282 30.23 17.89 0.20
N PRO A 283 31.29 17.08 0.00
CA PRO A 283 32.11 16.64 1.10
C PRO A 283 32.76 17.86 1.73
N SER A 284 32.48 18.11 3.00
CA SER A 284 33.26 19.04 3.83
C SER A 284 34.67 18.47 3.95
N ALA A 285 35.54 18.82 2.98
CA ALA A 285 36.99 18.84 3.21
C ALA A 285 37.29 19.96 4.20
N GLU A 286 38.16 19.64 5.14
CA GLU A 286 38.79 20.50 6.14
C GLU A 286 38.16 20.51 7.53
N ARG A 287 38.65 19.62 8.38
CA ARG A 287 39.25 20.05 9.66
C ARG A 287 40.50 19.18 9.93
N ALA A 288 41.59 19.87 9.90
CA ALA A 288 42.91 19.42 10.40
C ALA A 288 42.85 19.15 11.93
#